data_208d6798ff6519fb9df31ee685f633c0
#
_entry.id   208d6798ff6519fb9df31ee685f633c0
#
_cell.length_a   1.000
_cell.length_b   1.000
_cell.length_c   1.000
_cell.angle_alpha   90.00
_cell.angle_beta   90.00
_cell.angle_gamma   90.00
#
_symmetry.space_group_name_H-M   'P 1'
#
loop_
_entity.id
_entity.type
_entity.pdbx_description
1 polymer ?
#
loop_
_entity_poly.entity_id
_entity_poly.type
_entity_poly.pdbx_seq_one_letter_code
_entity_poly.pdbx_strand_id
1 'polypeptide(L)'
;MKSFCEASDIDVSDMNACYVERGGLARYQQDDFTIEHQYQVDIFYAAIDSILQEFNHRFSKHAMELLNLSSALDPKEARESFRSIDILLLVSKFYPKNFTNQEMTLLKAEVDHYEHNVVRHPDFKKLSSISKLCQ
;
A
#
# COMPACT_ATOMS: atom_id res chain seq x y z
N MET A 1 1.57 -17.13 -27.68
CA MET A 1 1.17 -15.75 -27.98
C MET A 1 0.69 -15.56 -29.41
N LYS A 2 1.43 -16.02 -30.44
CA LYS A 2 1.01 -15.94 -31.86
C LYS A 2 -0.37 -16.58 -32.14
N SER A 3 -0.64 -17.77 -31.59
CA SER A 3 -1.93 -18.46 -31.77
C SER A 3 -3.14 -17.71 -31.23
N PHE A 4 -2.95 -16.90 -30.19
CA PHE A 4 -4.03 -16.05 -29.62
C PHE A 4 -4.31 -14.85 -30.54
N CYS A 5 -3.27 -14.22 -31.09
CA CYS A 5 -3.42 -13.09 -31.99
C CYS A 5 -4.09 -13.53 -33.30
N GLU A 6 -3.69 -14.70 -33.84
CA GLU A 6 -4.31 -15.30 -35.03
C GLU A 6 -5.80 -15.63 -34.79
N ALA A 7 -6.15 -16.17 -33.62
CA ALA A 7 -7.53 -16.49 -33.27
C ALA A 7 -8.40 -15.24 -33.05
N SER A 8 -7.79 -14.11 -32.75
CA SER A 8 -8.45 -12.83 -32.45
C SER A 8 -8.34 -11.81 -33.58
N ASP A 9 -7.84 -12.23 -34.76
CA ASP A 9 -7.62 -11.37 -35.93
C ASP A 9 -6.80 -10.09 -35.61
N ILE A 10 -5.78 -10.27 -34.71
CA ILE A 10 -4.86 -9.22 -34.31
C ILE A 10 -3.61 -9.33 -35.19
N ASP A 11 -3.34 -8.29 -35.95
CA ASP A 11 -2.11 -8.20 -36.74
C ASP A 11 -0.89 -8.10 -35.82
N VAL A 12 0.03 -9.05 -35.96
CA VAL A 12 1.26 -9.08 -35.16
C VAL A 12 2.37 -8.39 -35.94
N SER A 13 2.75 -7.22 -35.49
CA SER A 13 3.88 -6.47 -36.06
C SER A 13 5.16 -7.29 -35.99
N ASP A 14 6.03 -7.19 -37.01
CA ASP A 14 7.36 -7.76 -36.96
C ASP A 14 8.21 -7.01 -35.91
N MET A 15 8.46 -7.67 -34.80
CA MET A 15 9.20 -7.10 -33.67
C MET A 15 10.65 -6.74 -34.02
N ASN A 16 11.23 -7.39 -35.05
CA ASN A 16 12.57 -7.09 -35.55
C ASN A 16 12.60 -5.94 -36.54
N ALA A 17 11.43 -5.47 -37.00
CA ALA A 17 11.38 -4.33 -37.88
C ALA A 17 11.85 -3.04 -37.18
N CYS A 18 12.44 -2.13 -37.96
CA CYS A 18 12.86 -0.84 -37.45
C CYS A 18 11.64 -0.02 -36.98
N TYR A 19 11.71 0.54 -35.79
CA TYR A 19 10.67 1.42 -35.27
C TYR A 19 10.71 2.77 -35.97
N VAL A 20 9.58 3.21 -36.50
CA VAL A 20 9.42 4.54 -37.12
C VAL A 20 8.38 5.34 -36.34
N GLU A 21 8.83 6.41 -35.69
CA GLU A 21 7.94 7.31 -34.97
C GLU A 21 6.98 8.03 -35.90
N ARG A 22 5.67 7.90 -35.68
CA ARG A 22 4.65 8.60 -36.45
C ARG A 22 4.69 10.11 -36.12
N GLY A 23 5.29 10.90 -37.01
CA GLY A 23 5.31 12.36 -36.90
C GLY A 23 6.65 12.98 -36.56
N GLY A 24 7.72 12.20 -36.41
CA GLY A 24 9.09 12.69 -36.29
C GLY A 24 9.63 13.22 -37.64
N LEU A 25 10.34 14.35 -37.61
CA LEU A 25 11.11 14.85 -38.75
C LEU A 25 12.23 13.83 -39.03
N ALA A 26 12.21 13.21 -40.19
CA ALA A 26 13.09 12.11 -40.65
C ALA A 26 14.61 12.41 -40.58
N ARG A 27 15.04 13.56 -40.10
CA ARG A 27 16.44 14.01 -40.08
C ARG A 27 17.28 13.54 -38.91
N TYR A 28 16.69 12.90 -37.88
CA TYR A 28 17.41 12.53 -36.65
C TYR A 28 17.18 11.10 -36.17
N GLN A 29 16.67 10.19 -37.01
CA GLN A 29 16.69 8.77 -36.67
C GLN A 29 18.10 8.21 -36.93
N GLN A 30 18.97 8.35 -35.94
CA GLN A 30 20.34 7.82 -35.98
C GLN A 30 20.50 6.51 -35.22
N ASP A 31 19.44 5.98 -34.64
CA ASP A 31 19.49 4.72 -33.90
C ASP A 31 18.52 3.72 -34.50
N ASP A 32 19.05 2.57 -34.95
CA ASP A 32 18.29 1.42 -35.46
C ASP A 32 17.57 0.70 -34.33
N PHE A 33 16.60 1.37 -33.69
CA PHE A 33 15.76 0.75 -32.70
C PHE A 33 14.73 -0.17 -33.36
N THR A 34 14.65 -1.41 -32.85
CA THR A 34 13.59 -2.34 -33.27
C THR A 34 12.28 -2.04 -32.55
N ILE A 35 11.17 -2.46 -33.14
CA ILE A 35 9.86 -2.38 -32.49
C ILE A 35 9.89 -3.11 -31.14
N GLU A 36 10.60 -4.25 -31.03
CA GLU A 36 10.79 -4.97 -29.76
C GLU A 36 11.47 -4.08 -28.71
N HIS A 37 12.53 -3.38 -29.07
CA HIS A 37 13.25 -2.48 -28.17
C HIS A 37 12.36 -1.35 -27.67
N GLN A 38 11.58 -0.73 -28.55
CA GLN A 38 10.60 0.31 -28.21
C GLN A 38 9.59 -0.20 -27.17
N TYR A 39 8.99 -1.37 -27.42
CA TYR A 39 8.04 -1.94 -26.45
C TYR A 39 8.69 -2.28 -25.12
N GLN A 40 9.91 -2.82 -25.15
CA GLN A 40 10.62 -3.22 -23.95
C GLN A 40 11.08 -2.02 -23.11
N VAL A 41 11.64 -0.99 -23.73
CA VAL A 41 12.21 0.16 -23.01
C VAL A 41 11.16 1.21 -22.71
N ASP A 42 10.46 1.72 -23.73
CA ASP A 42 9.58 2.89 -23.56
C ASP A 42 8.20 2.53 -23.00
N ILE A 43 7.75 1.29 -23.18
CA ILE A 43 6.43 0.88 -22.70
C ILE A 43 6.56 0.00 -21.47
N PHE A 44 7.25 -1.12 -21.55
CA PHE A 44 7.28 -2.09 -20.46
C PHE A 44 8.02 -1.54 -19.23
N TYR A 45 9.24 -0.99 -19.41
CA TYR A 45 9.98 -0.43 -18.28
C TYR A 45 9.30 0.83 -17.71
N ALA A 46 8.74 1.71 -18.56
CA ALA A 46 7.99 2.86 -18.09
C ALA A 46 6.74 2.45 -17.28
N ALA A 47 6.05 1.40 -17.69
CA ALA A 47 4.92 0.85 -16.93
C ALA A 47 5.37 0.27 -15.57
N ILE A 48 6.48 -0.49 -15.55
CA ILE A 48 7.06 -1.02 -14.30
C ILE A 48 7.48 0.12 -13.37
N ASP A 49 8.18 1.13 -13.87
CA ASP A 49 8.61 2.27 -13.06
C ASP A 49 7.41 3.05 -12.50
N SER A 50 6.36 3.24 -13.29
CA SER A 50 5.12 3.87 -12.82
C SER A 50 4.46 3.07 -11.70
N ILE A 51 4.39 1.74 -11.84
CA ILE A 51 3.86 0.85 -10.80
C ILE A 51 4.71 0.92 -9.53
N LEU A 52 6.04 0.87 -9.67
CA LEU A 52 6.96 0.94 -8.53
C LEU A 52 6.87 2.30 -7.80
N GLN A 53 6.73 3.40 -8.53
CA GLN A 53 6.54 4.72 -7.95
C GLN A 53 5.22 4.79 -7.17
N GLU A 54 4.13 4.26 -7.73
CA GLU A 54 2.83 4.21 -7.05
C GLU A 54 2.90 3.34 -5.78
N PHE A 55 3.57 2.18 -5.85
CA PHE A 55 3.83 1.34 -4.68
C PHE A 55 4.60 2.10 -3.59
N ASN A 56 5.71 2.74 -3.94
CA ASN A 56 6.51 3.51 -3.00
C ASN A 56 5.74 4.68 -2.38
N HIS A 57 4.85 5.31 -3.15
CA HIS A 57 3.99 6.37 -2.66
C HIS A 57 2.95 5.85 -1.66
N ARG A 58 2.25 4.76 -2.01
CA ARG A 58 1.21 4.15 -1.13
C ARG A 58 1.80 3.49 0.10
N PHE A 59 2.93 2.79 -0.05
CA PHE A 59 3.63 2.09 1.04
C PHE A 59 4.85 2.87 1.52
N SER A 60 4.73 4.19 1.61
CA SER A 60 5.78 5.02 2.21
C SER A 60 6.05 4.58 3.65
N LYS A 61 7.27 4.82 4.13
CA LYS A 61 7.64 4.49 5.52
C LYS A 61 6.63 5.01 6.55
N HIS A 62 6.07 6.19 6.31
CA HIS A 62 5.08 6.81 7.19
C HIS A 62 3.74 6.05 7.16
N ALA A 63 3.27 5.66 5.97
CA ALA A 63 2.05 4.86 5.83
C ALA A 63 2.20 3.47 6.44
N MET A 64 3.35 2.82 6.25
CA MET A 64 3.64 1.51 6.85
C MET A 64 3.70 1.58 8.37
N GLU A 65 4.27 2.65 8.92
CA GLU A 65 4.30 2.86 10.37
C GLU A 65 2.90 3.10 10.93
N LEU A 66 2.06 3.90 10.24
CA LEU A 66 0.66 4.09 10.60
C LEU A 66 -0.09 2.74 10.64
N LEU A 67 0.06 1.92 9.60
CA LEU A 67 -0.56 0.59 9.52
C LEU A 67 -0.09 -0.32 10.66
N ASN A 68 1.21 -0.33 10.93
CA ASN A 68 1.78 -1.16 11.99
C ASN A 68 1.28 -0.73 13.39
N LEU A 69 1.24 0.56 13.67
CA LEU A 69 0.71 1.06 14.94
C LEU A 69 -0.80 0.86 15.05
N SER A 70 -1.55 1.02 13.94
CA SER A 70 -3.01 0.83 13.95
C SER A 70 -3.41 -0.64 14.13
N SER A 71 -2.54 -1.60 13.82
CA SER A 71 -2.81 -3.02 14.10
C SER A 71 -3.01 -3.32 15.59
N ALA A 72 -2.42 -2.48 16.47
CA ALA A 72 -2.64 -2.60 17.91
C ALA A 72 -4.10 -2.36 18.34
N LEU A 73 -4.93 -1.76 17.46
CA LEU A 73 -6.36 -1.57 17.67
C LEU A 73 -7.19 -2.80 17.23
N ASP A 74 -6.60 -3.78 16.54
CA ASP A 74 -7.34 -4.99 16.15
C ASP A 74 -7.60 -5.88 17.37
N PRO A 75 -8.87 -6.17 17.71
CA PRO A 75 -9.22 -7.01 18.85
C PRO A 75 -8.67 -8.43 18.78
N LYS A 76 -8.34 -8.92 17.58
CA LYS A 76 -7.71 -10.25 17.42
C LYS A 76 -6.25 -10.22 17.86
N GLU A 77 -5.51 -9.21 17.42
CA GLU A 77 -4.11 -9.04 17.82
C GLU A 77 -3.98 -8.64 19.29
N ALA A 78 -4.88 -7.79 19.79
CA ALA A 78 -4.91 -7.37 21.19
C ALA A 78 -5.07 -8.54 22.18
N ARG A 79 -5.73 -9.62 21.76
CA ARG A 79 -5.85 -10.84 22.62
C ARG A 79 -4.56 -11.62 22.80
N GLU A 80 -3.73 -11.61 21.75
CA GLU A 80 -2.45 -12.36 21.77
C GLU A 80 -1.35 -11.52 22.41
N SER A 81 -1.30 -10.25 22.08
CA SER A 81 -0.31 -9.31 22.56
C SER A 81 -0.84 -7.88 22.52
N PHE A 82 -1.48 -7.45 23.62
CA PHE A 82 -1.94 -6.06 23.71
C PHE A 82 -0.74 -5.10 23.79
N ARG A 83 -0.71 -4.11 22.92
CA ARG A 83 0.39 -3.17 22.77
C ARG A 83 -0.06 -1.74 23.11
N SER A 84 -0.23 -1.49 24.41
CA SER A 84 -0.65 -0.18 24.93
C SER A 84 0.24 0.97 24.45
N ILE A 85 1.54 0.73 24.36
CA ILE A 85 2.54 1.71 23.90
C ILE A 85 2.28 2.10 22.45
N ASP A 86 1.94 1.15 21.58
CA ASP A 86 1.71 1.42 20.16
C ASP A 86 0.47 2.30 19.94
N ILE A 87 -0.57 2.13 20.77
CA ILE A 87 -1.76 2.99 20.74
C ILE A 87 -1.40 4.43 21.13
N LEU A 88 -0.60 4.60 22.17
CA LEU A 88 -0.15 5.92 22.62
C LEU A 88 0.77 6.58 21.59
N LEU A 89 1.66 5.82 20.96
CA LEU A 89 2.51 6.28 19.87
C LEU A 89 1.68 6.67 18.64
N LEU A 90 0.68 5.87 18.29
CA LEU A 90 -0.24 6.16 17.19
C LEU A 90 -0.89 7.53 17.38
N VAL A 91 -1.46 7.78 18.54
CA VAL A 91 -2.15 9.04 18.84
C VAL A 91 -1.17 10.20 18.87
N SER A 92 -0.04 10.08 19.58
CA SER A 92 0.93 11.16 19.72
C SER A 92 1.58 11.58 18.40
N LYS A 93 1.82 10.62 17.49
CA LYS A 93 2.52 10.85 16.24
C LYS A 93 1.59 11.29 15.10
N PHE A 94 0.44 10.64 14.97
CA PHE A 94 -0.46 10.83 13.83
C PHE A 94 -1.63 11.76 14.12
N TYR A 95 -1.98 11.93 15.40
CA TYR A 95 -3.12 12.74 15.81
C TYR A 95 -2.76 13.79 16.89
N PRO A 96 -1.60 14.49 16.81
CA PRO A 96 -1.13 15.39 17.88
C PRO A 96 -2.05 16.60 18.11
N LYS A 97 -2.87 16.97 17.10
CA LYS A 97 -3.80 18.12 17.20
C LYS A 97 -5.16 17.72 17.75
N ASN A 98 -5.46 16.46 17.85
CA ASN A 98 -6.78 15.96 18.24
C ASN A 98 -6.88 15.71 19.75
N PHE A 99 -5.76 15.67 20.45
CA PHE A 99 -5.68 15.37 21.88
C PHE A 99 -4.87 16.43 22.60
N THR A 100 -5.43 16.94 23.69
CA THR A 100 -4.73 17.80 24.66
C THR A 100 -3.84 16.95 25.58
N ASN A 101 -2.91 17.58 26.30
CA ASN A 101 -2.07 16.86 27.27
C ASN A 101 -2.90 16.16 28.37
N GLN A 102 -4.03 16.75 28.76
CA GLN A 102 -4.93 16.14 29.74
C GLN A 102 -5.62 14.91 29.18
N GLU A 103 -6.12 14.98 27.94
CA GLU A 103 -6.75 13.85 27.25
C GLU A 103 -5.74 12.72 26.98
N MET A 104 -4.49 13.04 26.70
CA MET A 104 -3.43 12.02 26.57
C MET A 104 -3.17 11.27 27.88
N THR A 105 -3.25 11.99 29.02
CA THR A 105 -3.11 11.35 30.34
C THR A 105 -4.29 10.45 30.67
N LEU A 106 -5.52 10.90 30.33
CA LEU A 106 -6.72 10.08 30.47
C LEU A 106 -6.68 8.86 29.53
N LEU A 107 -6.32 9.06 28.26
CA LEU A 107 -6.18 7.96 27.31
C LEU A 107 -5.22 6.89 27.81
N LYS A 108 -4.09 7.29 28.41
CA LYS A 108 -3.15 6.33 28.98
C LYS A 108 -3.82 5.50 30.09
N ALA A 109 -4.53 6.12 30.98
CA ALA A 109 -5.24 5.42 32.07
C ALA A 109 -6.35 4.50 31.52
N GLU A 110 -7.08 4.92 30.49
CA GLU A 110 -8.10 4.11 29.86
C GLU A 110 -7.52 2.90 29.10
N VAL A 111 -6.40 3.07 28.41
CA VAL A 111 -5.68 1.98 27.72
C VAL A 111 -5.15 0.96 28.73
N ASP A 112 -4.56 1.42 29.83
CA ASP A 112 -4.11 0.54 30.91
C ASP A 112 -5.30 -0.22 31.55
N HIS A 113 -6.43 0.48 31.77
CA HIS A 113 -7.65 -0.17 32.26
C HIS A 113 -8.19 -1.22 31.27
N TYR A 114 -8.21 -0.90 29.97
CA TYR A 114 -8.62 -1.82 28.93
C TYR A 114 -7.75 -3.08 28.89
N GLU A 115 -6.44 -2.93 28.98
CA GLU A 115 -5.51 -4.04 29.02
C GLU A 115 -5.81 -5.01 30.18
N HIS A 116 -6.03 -4.48 31.36
CA HIS A 116 -6.19 -5.29 32.55
C HIS A 116 -7.59 -5.91 32.71
N ASN A 117 -8.63 -5.16 32.32
CA ASN A 117 -10.00 -5.58 32.64
C ASN A 117 -10.76 -6.10 31.42
N VAL A 118 -10.48 -5.60 30.20
CA VAL A 118 -11.27 -5.96 29.02
C VAL A 118 -10.60 -7.07 28.22
N VAL A 119 -9.31 -6.94 27.89
CA VAL A 119 -8.60 -7.92 27.05
C VAL A 119 -8.64 -9.32 27.66
N ARG A 120 -8.57 -9.42 28.98
CA ARG A 120 -8.56 -10.69 29.72
C ARG A 120 -9.96 -11.23 30.04
N HIS A 121 -11.01 -10.44 29.85
CA HIS A 121 -12.35 -10.84 30.22
C HIS A 121 -12.93 -11.90 29.25
N PRO A 122 -13.55 -12.97 29.73
CA PRO A 122 -14.03 -14.08 28.90
C PRO A 122 -15.11 -13.64 27.88
N ASP A 123 -15.93 -12.65 28.18
CA ASP A 123 -17.00 -12.18 27.31
C ASP A 123 -16.47 -11.46 26.05
N PHE A 124 -15.29 -10.85 26.15
CA PHE A 124 -14.66 -10.18 25.03
C PHE A 124 -13.82 -11.12 24.13
N LYS A 125 -13.63 -12.38 24.54
CA LYS A 125 -12.90 -13.38 23.74
C LYS A 125 -13.52 -13.66 22.37
N LYS A 126 -14.81 -13.38 22.19
CA LYS A 126 -15.55 -13.64 20.94
C LYS A 126 -15.53 -12.47 19.95
N LEU A 127 -15.02 -11.33 20.36
CA LEU A 127 -14.97 -10.14 19.50
C LEU A 127 -13.90 -10.31 18.43
N SER A 128 -14.28 -10.19 17.18
CA SER A 128 -13.39 -10.39 16.02
C SER A 128 -13.12 -9.12 15.21
N SER A 129 -13.70 -8.00 15.61
CA SER A 129 -13.52 -6.71 14.92
C SER A 129 -13.83 -5.54 15.84
N ILE A 130 -13.26 -4.37 15.54
CA ILE A 130 -13.54 -3.10 16.23
C ILE A 130 -15.04 -2.76 16.20
N SER A 131 -15.70 -3.02 15.07
CA SER A 131 -17.15 -2.78 14.93
C SER A 131 -17.99 -3.56 15.92
N LYS A 132 -17.57 -4.78 16.31
CA LYS A 132 -18.24 -5.58 17.34
C LYS A 132 -17.91 -5.15 18.76
N LEU A 133 -16.78 -4.47 18.96
CA LEU A 133 -16.38 -3.92 20.24
C LEU A 133 -17.22 -2.69 20.59
N CYS A 134 -17.65 -1.92 19.59
CA CYS A 134 -18.39 -0.67 19.75
C CYS A 134 -19.94 -0.87 19.80
N GLN A 135 -20.45 -2.08 19.72
CA GLN A 135 -21.87 -2.44 19.87
C GLN A 135 -22.19 -2.80 21.31
#